data_c432f7e8bb0f48175948dc63215c6984
#
_entry.id   c432f7e8bb0f48175948dc63215c6984
#
_cell.length_a   1.000
_cell.length_b   1.000
_cell.length_c   1.000
_cell.angle_alpha   90.00
_cell.angle_beta   90.00
_cell.angle_gamma   90.00
#
_symmetry.space_group_name_H-M   'P 1'
#
loop_
_entity.id
_entity.type
_entity.pdbx_description
1 polymer ?
#
loop_
_entity_poly.entity_id
_entity_poly.type
_entity_poly.pdbx_seq_one_letter_code
_entity_poly.pdbx_strand_id
1 'polypeptide(L)'
;MTFGDIYLVEIPASGGHEQQGVRPAIIVQTAENIDRVPTVLIVPFTTQIKASNFPFTFVVEPDTTNNLTSTSVVLVFQLRAIDKKRLKSKIGSLNADDMQTLKQNLGNILRT
;
A
#
# COMPACT_ATOMS: atom_id res chain seq x y z
N MET A 1 -2.81 -6.88 -12.20
CA MET A 1 -2.70 -6.47 -10.78
C MET A 1 -2.01 -7.58 -10.02
N THR A 2 -0.88 -7.27 -9.42
CA THR A 2 -0.08 -8.25 -8.68
C THR A 2 0.38 -7.67 -7.34
N PHE A 3 0.80 -8.55 -6.43
CA PHE A 3 1.36 -8.15 -5.14
C PHE A 3 2.54 -7.20 -5.35
N GLY A 4 2.53 -6.08 -4.66
CA GLY A 4 3.58 -5.05 -4.76
C GLY A 4 3.32 -3.97 -5.80
N ASP A 5 2.28 -4.11 -6.62
CA ASP A 5 1.89 -3.05 -7.55
C ASP A 5 1.38 -1.84 -6.78
N ILE A 6 1.68 -0.66 -7.29
CA ILE A 6 1.24 0.61 -6.70
C ILE A 6 0.17 1.22 -7.59
N TYR A 7 -0.98 1.52 -7.01
CA TYR A 7 -2.10 2.15 -7.69
C TYR A 7 -2.49 3.44 -6.99
N LEU A 8 -3.00 4.40 -7.76
CA LEU A 8 -3.80 5.47 -7.19
C LEU A 8 -5.15 4.87 -6.81
N VAL A 9 -5.57 5.13 -5.58
CA VAL A 9 -6.77 4.52 -5.02
C VAL A 9 -7.59 5.60 -4.33
N GLU A 10 -8.91 5.54 -4.49
CA GLU A 10 -9.82 6.37 -3.71
C GLU A 10 -10.10 5.65 -2.40
N ILE A 11 -9.52 6.16 -1.31
CA ILE A 11 -9.68 5.57 0.01
C ILE A 11 -10.82 6.29 0.71
N PRO A 12 -11.92 5.58 1.09
CA PRO A 12 -13.08 6.23 1.69
C PRO A 12 -12.75 6.80 3.05
N ALA A 13 -13.39 7.93 3.39
CA ALA A 13 -13.31 8.51 4.71
C ALA A 13 -13.98 7.57 5.71
N SER A 14 -13.30 7.32 6.85
CA SER A 14 -13.82 6.43 7.90
C SER A 14 -14.01 7.13 9.24
N GLY A 15 -13.69 8.42 9.30
CA GLY A 15 -13.85 9.22 10.51
C GLY A 15 -12.78 9.02 11.57
N GLY A 16 -11.77 8.21 11.30
CA GLY A 16 -10.66 7.93 12.22
C GLY A 16 -9.33 8.45 11.68
N HIS A 17 -8.25 7.81 12.12
CA HIS A 17 -6.88 8.18 11.73
C HIS A 17 -6.43 7.52 10.43
N GLU A 18 -7.28 6.75 9.78
CA GLU A 18 -6.96 6.07 8.53
C GLU A 18 -6.78 7.07 7.40
N GLN A 19 -5.87 6.75 6.48
CA GLN A 19 -5.71 7.54 5.26
C GLN A 19 -7.01 7.56 4.47
N GLN A 20 -7.29 8.68 3.82
CA GLN A 20 -8.49 8.87 3.01
C GLN A 20 -8.18 9.76 1.81
N GLY A 21 -9.07 9.80 0.84
CA GLY A 21 -8.91 10.55 -0.40
C GLY A 21 -8.17 9.74 -1.45
N VAL A 22 -7.78 10.40 -2.55
CA VAL A 22 -7.07 9.73 -3.66
C VAL A 22 -5.59 9.70 -3.32
N ARG A 23 -5.05 8.51 -3.11
CA ARG A 23 -3.68 8.33 -2.64
C ARG A 23 -3.05 7.10 -3.26
N PRO A 24 -1.70 7.07 -3.35
CA PRO A 24 -1.01 5.84 -3.71
C PRO A 24 -1.20 4.78 -2.62
N ALA A 25 -1.35 3.54 -3.05
CA ALA A 25 -1.42 2.39 -2.16
C ALA A 25 -0.82 1.17 -2.86
N ILE A 26 -0.36 0.22 -2.06
CA ILE A 26 0.28 -1.00 -2.55
C ILE A 26 -0.72 -2.14 -2.48
N ILE A 27 -0.81 -2.92 -3.57
CA ILE A 27 -1.58 -4.16 -3.58
C ILE A 27 -0.84 -5.20 -2.77
N VAL A 28 -1.49 -5.76 -1.76
CA VAL A 28 -0.88 -6.77 -0.88
C VAL A 28 -1.65 -8.09 -0.90
N GLN A 29 -2.23 -8.39 -2.02
CA GLN A 29 -2.97 -9.63 -2.26
C GLN A 29 -2.32 -10.39 -3.41
N THR A 30 -2.29 -11.73 -3.32
CA THR A 30 -1.72 -12.52 -4.40
C THR A 30 -2.56 -12.37 -5.65
N ALA A 31 -1.93 -12.52 -6.83
CA ALA A 31 -2.66 -12.44 -8.10
C ALA A 31 -3.60 -13.63 -8.28
N GLU A 32 -3.31 -14.75 -7.61
CA GLU A 32 -4.12 -15.97 -7.72
C GLU A 32 -5.54 -15.69 -7.21
N ASN A 33 -6.52 -15.92 -8.07
CA ASN A 33 -7.93 -15.72 -7.76
C ASN A 33 -8.32 -14.28 -7.39
N ILE A 34 -7.45 -13.30 -7.64
CA ILE A 34 -7.75 -11.90 -7.29
C ILE A 34 -9.01 -11.40 -8.00
N ASP A 35 -9.30 -11.90 -9.19
CA ASP A 35 -10.47 -11.48 -9.97
C ASP A 35 -11.78 -12.14 -9.49
N ARG A 36 -11.70 -13.07 -8.56
CA ARG A 36 -12.87 -13.83 -8.10
C ARG A 36 -13.55 -13.22 -6.89
N VAL A 37 -12.97 -12.16 -6.31
CA VAL A 37 -13.54 -11.45 -5.16
C VAL A 37 -13.71 -9.97 -5.50
N PRO A 38 -14.70 -9.29 -4.92
CA PRO A 38 -15.00 -7.89 -5.27
C PRO A 38 -14.08 -6.87 -4.64
N THR A 39 -13.24 -7.28 -3.69
CA THR A 39 -12.34 -6.38 -2.96
C THR A 39 -10.90 -6.75 -3.20
N VAL A 40 -10.00 -5.83 -2.80
CA VAL A 40 -8.56 -6.07 -2.84
C VAL A 40 -7.93 -5.50 -1.57
N LEU A 41 -6.94 -6.23 -1.03
CA LEU A 41 -6.19 -5.77 0.13
C LEU A 41 -5.11 -4.78 -0.29
N ILE A 42 -5.06 -3.66 0.42
CA ILE A 42 -4.05 -2.61 0.15
C ILE A 42 -3.43 -2.11 1.44
N VAL A 43 -2.24 -1.52 1.32
CA VAL A 43 -1.64 -0.68 2.36
C VAL A 43 -1.36 0.69 1.75
N PRO A 44 -1.75 1.79 2.41
CA PRO A 44 -1.58 3.12 1.84
C PRO A 44 -0.19 3.69 2.12
N PHE A 45 0.18 4.69 1.31
CA PHE A 45 1.33 5.56 1.55
C PHE A 45 0.88 6.87 2.18
N THR A 46 1.81 7.53 2.85
CA THR A 46 1.68 8.94 3.24
C THR A 46 3.01 9.65 3.00
N THR A 47 2.95 10.94 2.68
CA THR A 47 4.15 11.78 2.60
C THR A 47 4.48 12.43 3.94
N GLN A 48 3.70 12.18 4.96
CA GLN A 48 3.94 12.64 6.33
C GLN A 48 5.05 11.80 6.96
N ILE A 49 6.29 12.28 6.89
CA ILE A 49 7.45 11.51 7.32
C ILE A 49 7.38 11.13 8.81
N LYS A 50 6.73 11.93 9.64
CA LYS A 50 6.52 11.61 11.06
C LYS A 50 5.83 10.26 11.27
N ALA A 51 5.07 9.80 10.30
CA ALA A 51 4.39 8.51 10.40
C ALA A 51 5.37 7.34 10.51
N SER A 52 6.64 7.54 10.12
CA SER A 52 7.67 6.49 10.27
C SER A 52 7.98 6.17 11.74
N ASN A 53 7.52 6.99 12.68
CA ASN A 53 7.65 6.71 14.11
C ASN A 53 6.67 5.65 14.62
N PHE A 54 5.61 5.34 13.85
CA PHE A 54 4.71 4.25 14.23
C PHE A 54 5.34 2.90 13.88
N PRO A 55 5.06 1.85 14.66
CA PRO A 55 5.44 0.49 14.25
C PRO A 55 4.71 0.06 13.00
N PHE A 56 5.23 -0.96 12.32
CA PHE A 56 4.67 -1.49 11.08
C PHE A 56 4.57 -0.43 10.00
N THR A 57 5.68 0.31 9.83
CA THR A 57 5.87 1.28 8.75
C THR A 57 7.27 1.14 8.19
N PHE A 58 7.48 1.60 6.97
CA PHE A 58 8.83 1.75 6.42
C PHE A 58 8.82 2.85 5.35
N VAL A 59 10.01 3.40 5.12
CA VAL A 59 10.18 4.51 4.18
C VAL A 59 10.51 3.97 2.80
N VAL A 60 9.91 4.55 1.78
CA VAL A 60 10.19 4.22 0.37
C VAL A 60 10.61 5.50 -0.33
N GLU A 61 11.80 5.46 -0.95
CA GLU A 61 12.30 6.57 -1.75
C GLU A 61 11.82 6.45 -3.19
N PRO A 62 11.55 7.59 -3.87
CA PRO A 62 11.20 7.54 -5.28
C PRO A 62 12.27 6.85 -6.13
N ASP A 63 11.84 6.00 -7.05
CA ASP A 63 12.74 5.37 -8.02
C ASP A 63 12.00 5.15 -9.35
N THR A 64 12.71 4.62 -10.34
CA THR A 64 12.14 4.42 -11.68
C THR A 64 11.16 3.26 -11.75
N THR A 65 11.12 2.41 -10.72
CA THR A 65 10.19 1.28 -10.64
C THR A 65 8.87 1.69 -9.98
N ASN A 66 8.95 2.44 -8.87
CA ASN A 66 7.75 2.83 -8.12
C ASN A 66 7.08 4.09 -8.66
N ASN A 67 7.81 4.94 -9.39
CA ASN A 67 7.31 6.19 -9.97
C ASN A 67 6.66 7.14 -8.95
N LEU A 68 7.04 7.04 -7.69
CA LEU A 68 6.59 8.00 -6.68
C LEU A 68 7.29 9.34 -6.90
N THR A 69 6.65 10.42 -6.48
CA THR A 69 7.17 11.78 -6.65
C THR A 69 7.89 12.30 -5.40
N SER A 70 7.64 11.68 -4.26
CA SER A 70 8.20 12.12 -2.98
C SER A 70 8.53 10.91 -2.12
N THR A 71 9.51 11.09 -1.22
CA THR A 71 9.75 10.13 -0.14
C THR A 71 8.45 9.88 0.61
N SER A 72 8.12 8.63 0.80
CA SER A 72 6.82 8.23 1.36
C SER A 72 7.00 7.18 2.44
N VAL A 73 6.02 7.09 3.33
CA VAL A 73 5.97 6.07 4.38
C VAL A 73 4.85 5.10 4.05
N VAL A 74 5.16 3.81 4.07
CA VAL A 74 4.17 2.75 3.89
C VAL A 74 3.52 2.46 5.23
N LEU A 75 2.21 2.56 5.30
CA LEU A 75 1.44 2.38 6.54
C LEU A 75 0.88 0.97 6.58
N VAL A 76 1.74 -0.01 6.90
CA VAL A 76 1.33 -1.42 6.91
C VAL A 76 0.25 -1.66 7.97
N PHE A 77 0.28 -0.91 9.08
CA PHE A 77 -0.75 -1.03 10.11
C PHE A 77 -2.14 -0.57 9.64
N GLN A 78 -2.24 0.09 8.49
CA GLN A 78 -3.52 0.47 7.90
C GLN A 78 -3.94 -0.48 6.77
N LEU A 79 -3.47 -1.71 6.81
CA LEU A 79 -3.91 -2.76 5.90
C LEU A 79 -5.43 -2.85 5.91
N ARG A 80 -6.03 -2.81 4.71
CA ARG A 80 -7.49 -2.85 4.60
C ARG A 80 -7.92 -3.39 3.25
N ALA A 81 -9.16 -3.88 3.21
CA ALA A 81 -9.81 -4.25 1.97
C ALA A 81 -10.60 -3.06 1.43
N ILE A 82 -10.52 -2.84 0.13
CA ILE A 82 -11.32 -1.84 -0.56
C ILE A 82 -12.02 -2.47 -1.76
N ASP A 83 -13.12 -1.85 -2.20
CA ASP A 83 -13.80 -2.27 -3.42
C ASP A 83 -12.87 -1.99 -4.61
N LYS A 84 -12.76 -2.93 -5.54
CA LYS A 84 -11.91 -2.77 -6.73
C LYS A 84 -12.30 -1.56 -7.58
N LYS A 85 -13.54 -1.10 -7.48
CA LYS A 85 -14.00 0.11 -8.18
C LYS A 85 -13.24 1.36 -7.74
N ARG A 86 -12.59 1.33 -6.58
CA ARG A 86 -11.84 2.46 -6.06
C ARG A 86 -10.42 2.53 -6.59
N LEU A 87 -9.97 1.50 -7.30
CA LEU A 87 -8.68 1.54 -7.99
C LEU A 87 -8.79 2.46 -9.19
N LYS A 88 -7.84 3.40 -9.33
CA LYS A 88 -7.84 4.36 -10.45
C LYS A 88 -6.82 3.94 -11.50
N SER A 89 -5.55 4.22 -11.29
CA SER A 89 -4.52 3.92 -12.26
C SER A 89 -3.31 3.30 -11.59
N LYS A 90 -2.64 2.40 -12.31
CA LYS A 90 -1.37 1.85 -11.85
C LYS A 90 -0.28 2.90 -12.02
N ILE A 91 0.48 3.13 -10.95
CA ILE A 91 1.60 4.07 -10.94
C ILE A 91 2.90 3.33 -11.25
N GLY A 92 3.12 2.19 -10.60
CA GLY A 92 4.34 1.43 -10.71
C GLY A 92 4.30 0.22 -9.80
N SER A 93 5.46 -0.20 -9.31
CA SER A 93 5.58 -1.32 -8.37
C SER A 93 6.80 -1.11 -7.47
N LEU A 94 6.82 -1.80 -6.33
CA LEU A 94 7.97 -1.76 -5.43
C LEU A 94 9.18 -2.45 -6.06
N ASN A 95 10.38 -1.94 -5.77
CA ASN A 95 11.61 -2.65 -6.12
C ASN A 95 11.76 -3.89 -5.23
N ALA A 96 12.76 -4.72 -5.52
CA ALA A 96 12.94 -6.00 -4.82
C ALA A 96 13.20 -5.82 -3.32
N ASP A 97 14.00 -4.82 -2.94
CA ASP A 97 14.34 -4.58 -1.54
C ASP A 97 13.12 -4.10 -0.74
N ASP A 98 12.36 -3.16 -1.30
CA ASP A 98 11.15 -2.65 -0.66
C ASP A 98 10.07 -3.73 -0.60
N MET A 99 9.99 -4.59 -1.61
CA MET A 99 9.10 -5.74 -1.61
C MET A 99 9.40 -6.67 -0.43
N GLN A 100 10.69 -6.93 -0.18
CA GLN A 100 11.09 -7.79 0.92
C GLN A 100 10.74 -7.15 2.27
N THR A 101 10.97 -5.85 2.41
CA THR A 101 10.61 -5.12 3.62
C THR A 101 9.09 -5.16 3.86
N LEU A 102 8.31 -5.00 2.81
CA LEU A 102 6.85 -5.11 2.90
C LEU A 102 6.43 -6.48 3.43
N LYS A 103 7.00 -7.55 2.86
CA LYS A 103 6.67 -8.91 3.29
C LYS A 103 7.02 -9.15 4.75
N GLN A 104 8.16 -8.62 5.22
CA GLN A 104 8.56 -8.74 6.62
C GLN A 104 7.56 -8.02 7.52
N ASN A 105 7.16 -6.81 7.17
CA ASN A 105 6.19 -6.04 7.95
C ASN A 105 4.83 -6.74 8.00
N LEU A 106 4.37 -7.26 6.87
CA LEU A 106 3.11 -8.02 6.83
C LEU A 106 3.18 -9.27 7.69
N GLY A 107 4.30 -10.01 7.61
CA GLY A 107 4.51 -11.18 8.46
C GLY A 107 4.45 -10.82 9.94
N ASN A 108 5.08 -9.72 10.32
CA ASN A 108 5.13 -9.29 11.72
C ASN A 108 3.74 -8.88 12.24
N ILE A 109 3.00 -8.08 11.46
CA ILE A 109 1.68 -7.61 11.89
C ILE A 109 0.64 -8.74 11.91
N LEU A 110 0.79 -9.72 11.02
CA LEU A 110 -0.12 -10.87 10.92
C LEU A 110 0.37 -12.09 11.72
N ARG A 111 1.56 -12.02 12.30
CA ARG A 111 2.17 -13.08 13.11
C ARG A 111 2.40 -14.37 12.31
N THR A 112 2.89 -14.21 11.08
CA THR A 112 3.21 -15.35 10.22
C THR A 112 4.70 -15.62 10.13
#